data_a50654534e065e3413aa33d5f4ab9b4d
#
_entry.id   a50654534e065e3413aa33d5f4ab9b4d
#
_cell.length_a   1.000
_cell.length_b   1.000
_cell.length_c   1.000
_cell.angle_alpha   90.00
_cell.angle_beta   90.00
_cell.angle_gamma   90.00
#
_symmetry.space_group_name_H-M   'P 1'
#
loop_
_entity.id
_entity.type
_entity.pdbx_description
1 polymer ?
#
loop_
_entity_poly.entity_id
_entity_poly.type
_entity_poly.pdbx_seq_one_letter_code
_entity_poly.pdbx_strand_id
1 'polypeptide(L)'
;ARIRDGRSADDYFDMVQIAPEDRHRLIKGYSHGMKNKVQMLCFLIARPPVILLDEPLTSFDVVVALEIKQLLRQIKHEHIIVFSTHILQLATDLCDEIAVLHEGMLSQLDHALLHSGDFEAQLIELLKDEGEA
;
A
#
# COMPACT_ATOMS: atom_id res chain seq x y z
N ALA A 1 -28.00 -2.19 -3.98
CA ALA A 1 -27.86 -3.00 -2.76
C ALA A 1 -26.89 -2.27 -1.83
N ARG A 2 -27.16 -2.25 -0.53
CA ARG A 2 -26.23 -1.71 0.47
C ARG A 2 -25.34 -2.82 0.98
N ILE A 3 -24.05 -2.52 1.16
CA ILE A 3 -23.06 -3.42 1.72
C ILE A 3 -23.14 -3.39 3.26
N ARG A 4 -22.43 -4.28 3.96
CA ARG A 4 -22.53 -4.49 5.41
C ARG A 4 -22.44 -3.22 6.28
N ASP A 5 -21.73 -2.19 5.84
CA ASP A 5 -21.57 -0.91 6.55
C ASP A 5 -22.60 0.17 6.15
N GLY A 6 -23.60 -0.20 5.35
CA GLY A 6 -24.66 0.69 4.89
C GLY A 6 -24.29 1.55 3.68
N ARG A 7 -23.05 1.46 3.18
CA ARG A 7 -22.60 2.17 1.96
C ARG A 7 -23.17 1.53 0.71
N SER A 8 -23.39 2.32 -0.33
CA SER A 8 -23.74 1.86 -1.66
C SER A 8 -22.49 1.44 -2.44
N ALA A 9 -22.66 0.74 -3.56
CA ALA A 9 -21.56 0.46 -4.46
C ALA A 9 -20.91 1.75 -5.00
N ASP A 10 -21.73 2.77 -5.26
CA ASP A 10 -21.22 4.07 -5.75
C ASP A 10 -20.33 4.77 -4.72
N ASP A 11 -20.66 4.73 -3.43
CA ASP A 11 -19.82 5.29 -2.37
C ASP A 11 -18.42 4.65 -2.36
N TYR A 12 -18.35 3.34 -2.62
CA TYR A 12 -17.08 2.63 -2.74
C TYR A 12 -16.30 2.99 -4.00
N PHE A 13 -16.98 3.14 -5.14
CA PHE A 13 -16.34 3.60 -6.36
C PHE A 13 -15.79 5.02 -6.22
N ASP A 14 -16.50 5.89 -5.50
CA ASP A 14 -16.02 7.25 -5.19
C ASP A 14 -14.75 7.22 -4.34
N MET A 15 -14.67 6.33 -3.34
CA MET A 15 -13.48 6.18 -2.49
C MET A 15 -12.21 5.83 -3.29
N VAL A 16 -12.34 5.03 -4.35
CA VAL A 16 -11.22 4.64 -5.23
C VAL A 16 -11.16 5.48 -6.50
N GLN A 17 -11.95 6.54 -6.59
CA GLN A 17 -11.97 7.50 -7.70
C GLN A 17 -12.15 6.83 -9.07
N ILE A 18 -13.13 5.92 -9.18
CA ILE A 18 -13.56 5.37 -10.47
C ILE A 18 -14.73 6.21 -10.98
N ALA A 19 -14.53 6.81 -12.16
CA ALA A 19 -15.50 7.70 -12.77
C ALA A 19 -16.85 7.00 -13.03
N PRO A 20 -18.01 7.69 -12.88
CA PRO A 20 -19.34 7.09 -13.03
C PRO A 20 -19.54 6.37 -14.36
N GLU A 21 -19.00 6.89 -15.45
CA GLU A 21 -19.08 6.29 -16.80
C GLU A 21 -18.35 4.96 -16.92
N ASP A 22 -17.37 4.69 -16.06
CA ASP A 22 -16.60 3.45 -16.09
C ASP A 22 -17.19 2.36 -15.19
N ARG A 23 -18.00 2.70 -14.19
CA ARG A 23 -18.52 1.77 -13.16
C ARG A 23 -19.32 0.60 -13.73
N HIS A 24 -19.93 0.78 -14.91
CA HIS A 24 -20.74 -0.25 -15.58
C HIS A 24 -20.00 -0.99 -16.69
N ARG A 25 -18.74 -0.64 -16.95
CA ARG A 25 -17.91 -1.32 -17.95
C ARG A 25 -17.40 -2.67 -17.41
N LEU A 26 -17.16 -3.59 -18.33
CA LEU A 26 -16.51 -4.86 -17.98
C LEU A 26 -15.07 -4.62 -17.51
N ILE A 27 -14.66 -5.28 -16.44
CA ILE A 27 -13.32 -5.18 -15.84
C ILE A 27 -12.19 -5.48 -16.84
N LYS A 28 -12.46 -6.36 -17.83
CA LYS A 28 -11.47 -6.64 -18.90
C LYS A 28 -11.09 -5.40 -19.69
N GLY A 29 -11.96 -4.40 -19.78
CA GLY A 29 -11.74 -3.12 -20.46
C GLY A 29 -11.11 -2.04 -19.58
N TYR A 30 -10.85 -2.33 -18.30
CA TYR A 30 -10.22 -1.41 -17.38
C TYR A 30 -8.72 -1.29 -17.64
N SER A 31 -8.16 -0.10 -17.42
CA SER A 31 -6.71 0.10 -17.37
C SER A 31 -6.11 -0.71 -16.21
N HIS A 32 -4.79 -0.87 -16.20
CA HIS A 32 -4.10 -1.56 -15.10
C HIS A 32 -4.36 -0.84 -13.76
N GLY A 33 -4.27 0.49 -13.74
CA GLY A 33 -4.58 1.29 -12.55
C GLY A 33 -6.02 1.12 -12.06
N MET A 34 -7.00 1.11 -12.96
CA MET A 34 -8.40 0.88 -12.61
C MET A 34 -8.63 -0.52 -12.02
N LYS A 35 -7.97 -1.56 -12.56
CA LYS A 35 -8.05 -2.92 -12.02
C LYS A 35 -7.54 -2.99 -10.59
N ASN A 36 -6.44 -2.31 -10.30
CA ASN A 36 -5.87 -2.25 -8.97
C ASN A 36 -6.75 -1.46 -7.99
N LYS A 37 -7.34 -0.35 -8.44
CA LYS A 37 -8.36 0.37 -7.65
C LYS A 37 -9.53 -0.55 -7.27
N VAL A 38 -10.02 -1.38 -8.20
CA VAL A 38 -11.07 -2.38 -7.91
C VAL A 38 -10.58 -3.44 -6.94
N GLN A 39 -9.33 -3.88 -7.04
CA GLN A 39 -8.75 -4.82 -6.08
C GLN A 39 -8.69 -4.22 -4.66
N MET A 40 -8.27 -2.97 -4.54
CA MET A 40 -8.31 -2.24 -3.26
C MET A 40 -9.75 -2.11 -2.73
N LEU A 41 -10.71 -1.88 -3.61
CA LEU A 41 -12.13 -1.81 -3.28
C LEU A 41 -12.62 -3.14 -2.68
N CYS A 42 -12.13 -4.28 -3.15
CA CYS A 42 -12.46 -5.58 -2.57
C CYS A 42 -12.02 -5.68 -1.09
N PHE A 43 -10.85 -5.13 -0.74
CA PHE A 43 -10.40 -5.10 0.67
C PHE A 43 -11.29 -4.19 1.52
N LEU A 44 -11.68 -3.01 0.99
CA LEU A 44 -12.57 -2.09 1.69
C LEU A 44 -13.94 -2.71 1.97
N ILE A 45 -14.46 -3.51 1.05
CA ILE A 45 -15.75 -4.20 1.19
C ILE A 45 -15.64 -5.41 2.14
N ALA A 46 -14.59 -6.23 1.96
CA ALA A 46 -14.38 -7.45 2.73
C ALA A 46 -13.94 -7.16 4.17
N ARG A 47 -13.26 -6.02 4.41
CA ARG A 47 -12.74 -5.58 5.71
C ARG A 47 -11.95 -6.68 6.44
N PRO A 48 -10.97 -7.32 5.80
CA PRO A 48 -10.15 -8.31 6.48
C PRO A 48 -9.32 -7.60 7.57
N PRO A 49 -9.09 -8.24 8.73
CA PRO A 49 -8.28 -7.63 9.78
C PRO A 49 -6.82 -7.41 9.35
N VAL A 50 -6.32 -8.24 8.43
CA VAL A 50 -4.96 -8.19 7.89
C VAL A 50 -5.02 -8.10 6.37
N ILE A 51 -4.28 -7.17 5.78
CA ILE A 51 -4.12 -6.96 4.34
C ILE A 51 -2.65 -7.16 3.98
N LEU A 52 -2.37 -8.04 3.03
CA LEU A 52 -1.02 -8.29 2.52
C LEU A 52 -0.93 -7.77 1.08
N LEU A 53 0.05 -6.93 0.80
CA LEU A 53 0.25 -6.31 -0.51
C LEU A 53 1.71 -6.51 -0.95
N ASP A 54 1.90 -7.00 -2.15
CA ASP A 54 3.21 -7.15 -2.76
C ASP A 54 3.43 -6.03 -3.77
N GLU A 55 4.44 -5.17 -3.51
CA GLU A 55 4.80 -4.02 -4.34
C GLU A 55 3.59 -3.16 -4.80
N PRO A 56 2.73 -2.69 -3.89
CA PRO A 56 1.40 -2.16 -4.22
C PRO A 56 1.40 -0.90 -5.07
N LEU A 57 2.54 -0.23 -5.26
CA LEU A 57 2.63 1.02 -6.02
C LEU A 57 3.61 0.99 -7.20
N THR A 58 4.30 -0.11 -7.45
CA THR A 58 5.42 -0.18 -8.40
C THR A 58 5.01 -0.01 -9.87
N SER A 59 3.77 -0.36 -10.23
CA SER A 59 3.31 -0.38 -11.64
C SER A 59 2.35 0.74 -12.00
N PHE A 60 2.30 1.82 -11.20
CA PHE A 60 1.34 2.90 -11.40
C PHE A 60 1.97 4.18 -11.94
N ASP A 61 1.18 4.93 -12.69
CA ASP A 61 1.48 6.34 -12.90
C ASP A 61 1.40 7.10 -11.58
N VAL A 62 2.01 8.28 -11.56
CA VAL A 62 2.15 9.10 -10.35
C VAL A 62 0.79 9.43 -9.71
N VAL A 63 -0.24 9.66 -10.52
CA VAL A 63 -1.57 10.06 -10.03
C VAL A 63 -2.22 8.90 -9.30
N VAL A 64 -2.27 7.72 -9.93
CA VAL A 64 -2.84 6.50 -9.32
C VAL A 64 -2.07 6.08 -8.07
N ALA A 65 -0.73 6.20 -8.08
CA ALA A 65 0.09 5.90 -6.92
C ALA A 65 -0.25 6.80 -5.73
N LEU A 66 -0.46 8.11 -5.95
CA LEU A 66 -0.88 9.05 -4.92
C LEU A 66 -2.27 8.72 -4.35
N GLU A 67 -3.22 8.36 -5.23
CA GLU A 67 -4.57 7.99 -4.82
C GLU A 67 -4.58 6.73 -3.95
N ILE A 68 -3.84 5.69 -4.34
CA ILE A 68 -3.70 4.45 -3.55
C ILE A 68 -2.99 4.72 -2.22
N LYS A 69 -1.95 5.56 -2.23
CA LYS A 69 -1.25 5.98 -1.01
C LYS A 69 -2.19 6.67 -0.03
N GLN A 70 -3.04 7.57 -0.51
CA GLN A 70 -4.06 8.24 0.31
C GLN A 70 -5.06 7.23 0.87
N LEU A 71 -5.51 6.29 0.05
CA LEU A 71 -6.43 5.24 0.48
C LEU A 71 -5.82 4.36 1.59
N LEU A 72 -4.58 3.90 1.42
CA LEU A 72 -3.88 3.12 2.44
C LEU A 72 -3.75 3.89 3.76
N ARG A 73 -3.47 5.19 3.71
CA ARG A 73 -3.45 6.05 4.91
C ARG A 73 -4.80 6.13 5.62
N GLN A 74 -5.90 6.14 4.87
CA GLN A 74 -7.25 6.19 5.45
C GLN A 74 -7.63 4.90 6.14
N ILE A 75 -7.26 3.75 5.57
CA ILE A 75 -7.67 2.44 6.09
C ILE A 75 -6.71 1.85 7.14
N LYS A 76 -5.48 2.36 7.27
CA LYS A 76 -4.47 1.81 8.19
C LYS A 76 -4.92 1.78 9.66
N HIS A 77 -5.85 2.62 10.07
CA HIS A 77 -6.37 2.66 11.43
C HIS A 77 -7.39 1.54 11.73
N GLU A 78 -7.92 0.89 10.69
CA GLU A 78 -8.92 -0.17 10.81
C GLU A 78 -8.35 -1.56 10.46
N HIS A 79 -7.12 -1.61 9.90
CA HIS A 79 -6.50 -2.82 9.37
C HIS A 79 -5.02 -2.90 9.75
N ILE A 80 -4.52 -4.12 9.93
CA ILE A 80 -3.08 -4.37 9.90
C ILE A 80 -2.70 -4.52 8.42
N ILE A 81 -1.86 -3.62 7.92
CA ILE A 81 -1.43 -3.63 6.51
C ILE A 81 0.06 -3.97 6.49
N VAL A 82 0.39 -5.08 5.84
CA VAL A 82 1.78 -5.48 5.58
C VAL A 82 2.02 -5.40 4.08
N PHE A 83 3.03 -4.68 3.66
CA PHE A 83 3.39 -4.60 2.24
C PHE A 83 4.90 -4.66 2.03
N SER A 84 5.30 -5.28 0.91
CA SER A 84 6.67 -5.21 0.43
C SER A 84 6.87 -3.97 -0.42
N THR A 85 8.05 -3.36 -0.36
CA THR A 85 8.45 -2.31 -1.29
C THR A 85 9.96 -2.14 -1.33
N HIS A 86 10.49 -1.75 -2.48
CA HIS A 86 11.88 -1.29 -2.65
C HIS A 86 11.96 0.25 -2.70
N ILE A 87 10.85 0.95 -2.53
CA ILE A 87 10.76 2.42 -2.55
C ILE A 87 10.81 2.92 -1.10
N LEU A 88 11.99 3.37 -0.66
CA LEU A 88 12.21 3.84 0.72
C LEU A 88 11.24 4.95 1.14
N GLN A 89 11.02 5.93 0.25
CA GLN A 89 10.10 7.03 0.52
C GLN A 89 8.67 6.55 0.81
N LEU A 90 8.24 5.45 0.17
CA LEU A 90 6.93 4.86 0.43
C LEU A 90 6.87 4.25 1.83
N ALA A 91 7.92 3.54 2.22
CA ALA A 91 8.03 2.94 3.53
C ALA A 91 7.99 4.01 4.64
N THR A 92 8.80 5.05 4.54
CA THR A 92 8.82 6.15 5.52
C THR A 92 7.51 6.93 5.59
N ASP A 93 6.80 7.05 4.46
CA ASP A 93 5.55 7.82 4.39
C ASP A 93 4.32 7.09 4.91
N LEU A 94 4.30 5.76 4.88
CA LEU A 94 3.10 4.96 5.20
C LEU A 94 3.26 4.05 6.41
N CYS A 95 4.48 3.51 6.64
CA CYS A 95 4.69 2.48 7.65
C CYS A 95 4.83 3.08 9.05
N ASP A 96 4.30 2.36 10.02
CA ASP A 96 4.55 2.59 11.43
C ASP A 96 5.75 1.77 11.91
N GLU A 97 6.03 0.63 11.24
CA GLU A 97 7.17 -0.25 11.48
C GLU A 97 7.75 -0.73 10.14
N ILE A 98 9.07 -0.91 10.09
CA ILE A 98 9.77 -1.43 8.90
C ILE A 98 10.65 -2.61 9.31
N ALA A 99 10.62 -3.66 8.49
CA ALA A 99 11.57 -4.75 8.54
C ALA A 99 12.30 -4.85 7.19
N VAL A 100 13.60 -5.06 7.24
CA VAL A 100 14.46 -5.25 6.06
C VAL A 100 14.71 -6.73 5.85
N LEU A 101 14.44 -7.22 4.65
CA LEU A 101 14.79 -8.57 4.22
C LEU A 101 16.03 -8.48 3.33
N HIS A 102 17.15 -9.01 3.82
CA HIS A 102 18.41 -9.05 3.10
C HIS A 102 19.07 -10.42 3.27
N GLU A 103 19.56 -11.04 2.20
CA GLU A 103 20.22 -12.36 2.18
C GLU A 103 19.47 -13.46 2.95
N GLY A 104 18.14 -13.42 2.97
CA GLY A 104 17.29 -14.38 3.67
C GLY A 104 17.11 -14.11 5.16
N MET A 105 17.69 -13.03 5.68
CA MET A 105 17.51 -12.57 7.06
C MET A 105 16.54 -11.42 7.12
N LEU A 106 15.72 -11.40 8.18
CA LEU A 106 14.75 -10.35 8.45
C LEU A 106 15.18 -9.55 9.68
N SER A 107 15.49 -8.28 9.50
CA SER A 107 15.91 -7.37 10.55
C SER A 107 14.88 -6.26 10.74
N GLN A 108 14.33 -6.11 11.95
CA GLN A 108 13.41 -5.02 12.26
C GLN A 108 14.19 -3.74 12.56
N LEU A 109 13.78 -2.64 11.94
CA LEU A 109 14.39 -1.33 12.20
C LEU A 109 13.74 -0.68 13.43
N ASP A 110 14.57 0.06 14.20
CA ASP A 110 14.06 0.84 15.33
C ASP A 110 13.12 1.95 14.82
N HIS A 111 11.98 2.10 15.49
CA HIS A 111 10.98 3.12 15.17
C HIS A 111 11.58 4.55 15.20
N ALA A 112 12.56 4.79 16.08
CA ALA A 112 13.25 6.08 16.17
C ALA A 112 13.97 6.44 14.85
N LEU A 113 14.42 5.45 14.09
CA LEU A 113 15.14 5.63 12.84
C LEU A 113 14.24 6.09 11.68
N LEU A 114 12.97 5.69 11.67
CA LEU A 114 12.01 6.04 10.61
C LEU A 114 11.83 7.55 10.43
N HIS A 115 12.05 8.30 11.49
CA HIS A 115 11.86 9.76 11.52
C HIS A 115 13.19 10.53 11.65
N SER A 116 14.34 9.83 11.65
CA SER A 116 15.66 10.45 11.64
C SER A 116 16.05 10.85 10.21
N GLY A 117 16.76 11.96 10.06
CA GLY A 117 17.35 12.37 8.77
C GLY A 117 18.40 11.38 8.23
N ASP A 118 18.81 10.40 9.04
CA ASP A 118 19.85 9.41 8.74
C ASP A 118 19.31 8.05 8.32
N PHE A 119 17.98 7.91 8.15
CA PHE A 119 17.33 6.63 7.82
C PHE A 119 17.95 5.92 6.61
N GLU A 120 18.14 6.63 5.50
CA GLU A 120 18.74 6.06 4.28
C GLU A 120 20.20 5.63 4.52
N ALA A 121 20.98 6.42 5.24
CA ALA A 121 22.39 6.11 5.53
C ALA A 121 22.51 4.84 6.40
N GLN A 122 21.68 4.71 7.42
CA GLN A 122 21.68 3.55 8.32
C GLN A 122 21.16 2.29 7.62
N LEU A 123 20.17 2.41 6.74
CA LEU A 123 19.72 1.29 5.93
C LEU A 123 20.80 0.79 4.98
N ILE A 124 21.56 1.71 4.36
CA ILE A 124 22.69 1.37 3.49
C ILE A 124 23.80 0.68 4.29
N GLU A 125 24.08 1.11 5.51
CA GLU A 125 25.06 0.51 6.40
C GLU A 125 24.64 -0.91 6.78
N LEU A 126 23.38 -1.11 7.17
CA LEU A 126 22.80 -2.42 7.50
C LEU A 126 22.86 -3.39 6.31
N LEU A 127 22.64 -2.90 5.09
CA LEU A 127 22.73 -3.72 3.86
C LEU A 127 24.19 -4.01 3.44
N LYS A 128 25.19 -3.29 3.97
CA LYS A 128 26.61 -3.49 3.65
C LYS A 128 27.32 -4.37 4.68
N ASP A 129 27.02 -4.22 5.98
CA ASP A 129 27.73 -4.92 7.07
C ASP A 129 27.47 -6.45 7.06
N GLU A 130 26.40 -6.92 6.46
CA GLU A 130 26.11 -8.36 6.36
C GLU A 130 26.75 -9.04 5.13
N GLY A 131 27.43 -8.28 4.26
CA GLY A 131 28.15 -8.80 3.10
C GLY A 131 29.61 -9.20 3.31
N GLU A 132 30.16 -9.02 4.53
CA GLU A 132 31.57 -9.34 4.87
C GLU A 132 31.73 -10.52 5.86
N ALA A 133 30.72 -11.37 6.01
CA ALA A 133 30.81 -12.56 6.89
C ALA A 133 30.90 -13.87 6.13
#